data_a89a72f009ad51c0fdc9cd2a347caf5c
#
_entry.id   a89a72f009ad51c0fdc9cd2a347caf5c
#
_cell.length_a   1.000
_cell.length_b   1.000
_cell.length_c   1.000
_cell.angle_alpha   90.00
_cell.angle_beta   90.00
_cell.angle_gamma   90.00
#
_symmetry.space_group_name_H-M   'P 1'
#
loop_
_entity.id
_entity.type
_entity.pdbx_description
1 polymer ?
#
loop_
_entity_poly.entity_id
_entity_poly.type
_entity_poly.pdbx_seq_one_letter_code
_entity_poly.pdbx_strand_id
1 'polypeptide(L)'
;MSVSNIEKTMRLEHGNLRAIVPDRRTIDAIDYSTDDFKPSGNNLLDEWRIKRLSEYLTYKFPLWRRSGLKSIDLPRVESYKALESIDEEGLSLLDSLDFEGTDRKFVLMVDIFSSSGNYIVVEEDTTLIVDEFSQYDNMLIDVRRGTLNLVRYVERPFFIGNLRILVRQDAALNLYNLYIGKEPEEQEQNVSNFLSSNVFIHALDHSKIKVKDFYFGGKINAGYFGMKLNGEDIQADVRPYYLANKDNVVDILYFMRFYKQKSYGNVDSKGVLADKSKVVFRGIMDILSGAKEVEAHQSNHATLISDAAKVEAVPSLMVDENDVIASHAASSSPVDENMVFYLMTRGIPEKEAQNVIVKGIFEMLKDELAAYNLKGVVEDALNRVVG
;
A
#
# COMPACT_ATOMS: atom_id res chain seq x y z
N MET A 1 -16.37 -7.71 -36.57
CA MET A 1 -15.12 -7.45 -35.84
C MET A 1 -15.50 -7.15 -34.43
N SER A 2 -15.12 -8.02 -33.51
CA SER A 2 -15.60 -8.09 -32.15
C SER A 2 -15.10 -6.92 -31.31
N VAL A 3 -16.01 -6.19 -30.74
CA VAL A 3 -15.78 -5.25 -29.63
C VAL A 3 -15.48 -6.07 -28.37
N SER A 4 -14.31 -6.65 -28.30
CA SER A 4 -13.84 -7.40 -27.14
C SER A 4 -12.56 -6.74 -26.67
N ASN A 5 -12.63 -5.85 -25.77
CA ASN A 5 -11.55 -5.49 -24.83
C ASN A 5 -11.86 -4.15 -24.16
N ILE A 6 -13.05 -4.06 -23.62
CA ILE A 6 -13.29 -3.07 -22.57
C ILE A 6 -12.58 -3.63 -21.35
N GLU A 7 -11.53 -2.96 -20.90
CA GLU A 7 -10.98 -3.19 -19.58
C GLU A 7 -12.14 -3.13 -18.58
N LYS A 8 -12.46 -4.26 -18.00
CA LYS A 8 -13.46 -4.31 -16.95
C LYS A 8 -12.81 -3.70 -15.71
N THR A 9 -13.06 -2.46 -15.47
CA THR A 9 -12.86 -1.81 -14.17
C THR A 9 -13.69 -2.52 -13.11
N MET A 10 -13.30 -2.40 -11.87
CA MET A 10 -14.04 -2.95 -10.72
C MET A 10 -15.55 -2.74 -10.87
N ARG A 11 -16.32 -3.82 -10.69
CA ARG A 11 -17.77 -3.73 -10.53
C ARG A 11 -18.13 -3.95 -9.09
N LEU A 12 -18.94 -3.06 -8.57
CA LEU A 12 -19.64 -3.27 -7.31
C LEU A 12 -20.91 -4.08 -7.57
N GLU A 13 -21.00 -5.26 -6.98
CA GLU A 13 -22.26 -5.99 -6.87
C GLU A 13 -22.56 -6.14 -5.38
N HIS A 14 -23.68 -5.55 -4.92
CA HIS A 14 -24.18 -5.66 -3.54
C HIS A 14 -23.18 -5.29 -2.46
N GLY A 15 -22.48 -4.17 -2.62
CA GLY A 15 -21.54 -3.65 -1.62
C GLY A 15 -20.20 -4.38 -1.53
N ASN A 16 -19.94 -5.36 -2.38
CA ASN A 16 -18.64 -6.03 -2.46
C ASN A 16 -17.84 -5.53 -3.66
N LEU A 17 -16.64 -5.04 -3.41
CA LEU A 17 -15.64 -4.81 -4.45
C LEU A 17 -15.18 -6.17 -4.99
N ARG A 18 -15.56 -6.48 -6.22
CA ARG A 18 -14.92 -7.56 -6.96
C ARG A 18 -13.92 -6.94 -7.92
N ALA A 19 -12.64 -7.19 -7.71
CA ALA A 19 -11.66 -7.02 -8.76
C ALA A 19 -12.04 -7.95 -9.90
N ILE A 20 -12.61 -7.40 -10.98
CA ILE A 20 -12.85 -8.18 -12.18
C ILE A 20 -11.52 -8.26 -12.88
N VAL A 21 -10.85 -9.39 -12.77
CA VAL A 21 -9.66 -9.72 -13.56
C VAL A 21 -10.09 -9.81 -15.03
N PRO A 22 -9.72 -8.85 -15.89
CA PRO A 22 -10.36 -8.70 -17.18
C PRO A 22 -9.80 -9.57 -18.27
N ASP A 23 -8.65 -10.16 -18.12
CA ASP A 23 -8.07 -10.99 -19.18
C ASP A 23 -7.30 -12.18 -18.58
N ARG A 24 -7.49 -13.33 -19.20
CA ARG A 24 -6.90 -14.61 -18.80
C ARG A 24 -5.42 -14.73 -19.19
N ARG A 25 -4.77 -13.65 -19.59
CA ARG A 25 -3.32 -13.65 -19.78
C ARG A 25 -2.67 -13.65 -18.41
N THR A 26 -1.71 -14.52 -18.25
CA THR A 26 -0.92 -14.63 -17.03
C THR A 26 0.46 -14.02 -17.27
N ILE A 27 1.11 -13.60 -16.21
CA ILE A 27 2.55 -13.29 -16.26
C ILE A 27 3.34 -14.61 -16.30
N ASP A 28 4.56 -14.54 -16.84
CA ASP A 28 5.49 -15.66 -16.76
C ASP A 28 6.07 -15.72 -15.34
N ALA A 29 5.75 -16.81 -14.64
CA ALA A 29 6.26 -17.08 -13.31
C ALA A 29 6.34 -18.59 -13.09
N ILE A 30 7.40 -19.05 -12.44
CA ILE A 30 7.47 -20.43 -11.91
C ILE A 30 6.68 -20.43 -10.61
N ASP A 31 5.44 -20.91 -10.69
CA ASP A 31 4.49 -20.90 -9.58
C ASP A 31 4.92 -21.84 -8.44
N TYR A 32 4.36 -21.62 -7.25
CA TYR A 32 4.46 -22.56 -6.14
C TYR A 32 3.49 -23.72 -6.32
N SER A 33 3.89 -24.88 -5.81
CA SER A 33 3.12 -26.12 -5.82
C SER A 33 2.86 -26.63 -4.40
N THR A 34 2.16 -27.73 -4.27
CA THR A 34 1.97 -28.44 -2.99
C THR A 34 3.28 -28.90 -2.34
N ASP A 35 4.30 -29.20 -3.14
CA ASP A 35 5.60 -29.69 -2.68
C ASP A 35 6.44 -28.58 -2.00
N ASP A 36 6.10 -27.34 -2.28
CA ASP A 36 6.75 -26.17 -1.69
C ASP A 36 6.21 -25.83 -0.28
N PHE A 37 5.11 -26.47 0.15
CA PHE A 37 4.54 -26.24 1.47
C PHE A 37 5.46 -26.70 2.59
N LYS A 38 5.73 -25.82 3.54
CA LYS A 38 6.53 -26.10 4.74
C LYS A 38 5.67 -25.93 5.99
N PRO A 39 5.55 -26.93 6.86
CA PRO A 39 4.82 -26.79 8.12
C PRO A 39 5.42 -25.69 9.00
N SER A 40 4.57 -24.99 9.74
CA SER A 40 4.97 -23.96 10.72
C SER A 40 5.32 -24.56 12.09
N GLY A 41 4.81 -25.75 12.39
CA GLY A 41 4.83 -26.35 13.72
C GLY A 41 3.61 -25.99 14.58
N ASN A 42 2.75 -25.08 14.14
CA ASN A 42 1.46 -24.78 14.73
C ASN A 42 0.35 -25.45 13.90
N ASN A 43 -0.27 -26.50 14.42
CA ASN A 43 -1.24 -27.30 13.69
C ASN A 43 -2.46 -26.48 13.22
N LEU A 44 -2.98 -25.56 14.06
CA LEU A 44 -4.14 -24.74 13.72
C LEU A 44 -3.81 -23.79 12.53
N LEU A 45 -2.63 -23.18 12.58
CA LEU A 45 -2.15 -22.33 11.51
C LEU A 45 -1.92 -23.13 10.22
N ASP A 46 -1.36 -24.33 10.33
CA ASP A 46 -1.10 -25.18 9.17
C ASP A 46 -2.39 -25.68 8.50
N GLU A 47 -3.43 -26.01 9.27
CA GLU A 47 -4.76 -26.32 8.70
C GLU A 47 -5.35 -25.14 7.94
N TRP A 48 -5.24 -23.93 8.48
CA TRP A 48 -5.66 -22.71 7.81
C TRP A 48 -4.87 -22.45 6.52
N ARG A 49 -3.54 -22.64 6.55
CA ARG A 49 -2.66 -22.47 5.39
C ARG A 49 -2.93 -23.49 4.29
N ILE A 50 -3.23 -24.75 4.64
CA ILE A 50 -3.58 -25.81 3.68
C ILE A 50 -4.89 -25.47 2.95
N LYS A 51 -5.88 -24.93 3.67
CA LYS A 51 -7.10 -24.42 3.05
C LYS A 51 -6.81 -23.30 2.05
N ARG A 52 -5.94 -22.36 2.42
CA ARG A 52 -5.49 -21.26 1.54
C ARG A 52 -4.68 -21.78 0.33
N LEU A 53 -3.88 -22.81 0.51
CA LEU A 53 -3.13 -23.44 -0.59
C LEU A 53 -4.07 -24.04 -1.64
N SER A 54 -5.13 -24.69 -1.21
CA SER A 54 -6.13 -25.23 -2.12
C SER A 54 -6.78 -24.12 -2.96
N GLU A 55 -7.07 -22.97 -2.36
CA GLU A 55 -7.57 -21.79 -3.05
C GLU A 55 -6.51 -21.20 -3.99
N TYR A 56 -5.26 -21.03 -3.53
CA TYR A 56 -4.13 -20.49 -4.28
C TYR A 56 -3.92 -21.21 -5.62
N LEU A 57 -3.99 -22.53 -5.61
CA LEU A 57 -3.79 -23.35 -6.82
C LEU A 57 -4.88 -23.14 -7.89
N THR A 58 -6.02 -22.54 -7.53
CA THR A 58 -7.08 -22.20 -8.50
C THR A 58 -6.84 -20.88 -9.22
N TYR A 59 -6.05 -19.98 -8.63
CA TYR A 59 -5.76 -18.67 -9.20
C TYR A 59 -4.54 -18.69 -10.11
N LYS A 60 -4.57 -17.86 -11.15
CA LYS A 60 -3.42 -17.53 -11.99
C LYS A 60 -2.87 -16.18 -11.59
N PHE A 61 -1.58 -15.95 -11.83
CA PHE A 61 -1.01 -14.63 -11.65
C PHE A 61 -1.67 -13.62 -12.57
N PRO A 62 -2.02 -12.44 -12.05
CA PRO A 62 -2.66 -11.41 -12.85
C PRO A 62 -1.67 -10.73 -13.79
N LEU A 63 -2.14 -10.28 -14.93
CA LEU A 63 -1.39 -9.42 -15.83
C LEU A 63 -1.64 -7.96 -15.48
N TRP A 64 -0.67 -7.30 -14.89
CA TRP A 64 -0.75 -5.86 -14.59
C TRP A 64 -0.34 -5.03 -15.82
N ARG A 65 -1.29 -4.79 -16.70
CA ARG A 65 -1.04 -4.10 -17.98
C ARG A 65 -0.57 -2.66 -17.79
N ARG A 66 -1.10 -1.95 -16.80
CA ARG A 66 -0.74 -0.55 -16.56
C ARG A 66 0.66 -0.42 -15.99
N SER A 67 1.04 -1.30 -15.09
CA SER A 67 2.38 -1.36 -14.49
C SER A 67 3.41 -2.00 -15.41
N GLY A 68 2.98 -2.73 -16.44
CA GLY A 68 3.87 -3.41 -17.38
C GLY A 68 4.50 -4.70 -16.83
N LEU A 69 3.95 -5.26 -15.75
CA LEU A 69 4.41 -6.55 -15.21
C LEU A 69 4.14 -7.66 -16.22
N LYS A 70 5.20 -8.31 -16.70
CA LYS A 70 5.13 -9.39 -17.69
C LYS A 70 5.63 -10.72 -17.14
N SER A 71 6.62 -10.66 -16.27
CA SER A 71 7.22 -11.82 -15.61
C SER A 71 7.62 -11.45 -14.20
N ILE A 72 7.69 -12.45 -13.34
CA ILE A 72 8.18 -12.32 -11.97
C ILE A 72 8.89 -13.60 -11.56
N ASP A 73 10.12 -13.46 -11.08
CA ASP A 73 10.88 -14.53 -10.47
C ASP A 73 10.60 -14.57 -8.98
N LEU A 74 9.97 -15.64 -8.53
CA LEU A 74 9.52 -15.82 -7.15
C LEU A 74 10.62 -16.51 -6.34
N PRO A 75 11.24 -15.83 -5.36
CA PRO A 75 12.19 -16.47 -4.47
C PRO A 75 11.55 -17.64 -3.72
N ARG A 76 12.24 -18.78 -3.62
CA ARG A 76 11.74 -19.94 -2.87
C ARG A 76 12.03 -19.79 -1.39
N VAL A 77 11.11 -20.27 -0.57
CA VAL A 77 11.15 -20.20 0.89
C VAL A 77 11.56 -21.56 1.46
N GLU A 78 12.59 -21.56 2.30
CA GLU A 78 13.10 -22.80 2.94
C GLU A 78 12.24 -23.23 4.12
N SER A 79 11.69 -22.27 4.86
CA SER A 79 10.85 -22.52 6.05
C SER A 79 9.79 -21.44 6.21
N TYR A 80 8.64 -21.81 6.75
CA TYR A 80 7.63 -20.85 7.21
C TYR A 80 7.94 -20.39 8.63
N LYS A 81 7.91 -19.09 8.88
CA LYS A 81 8.23 -18.48 10.18
C LYS A 81 7.30 -17.32 10.57
N ALA A 82 6.25 -17.07 9.79
CA ALA A 82 5.30 -16.02 10.13
C ALA A 82 4.22 -16.53 11.08
N LEU A 83 3.71 -15.64 11.94
CA LEU A 83 2.55 -15.90 12.80
C LEU A 83 2.70 -17.13 13.71
N GLU A 84 3.89 -17.53 14.08
CA GLU A 84 4.15 -18.75 14.88
C GLU A 84 3.41 -18.73 16.22
N SER A 85 3.24 -17.57 16.83
CA SER A 85 2.55 -17.37 18.12
C SER A 85 1.04 -17.19 18.01
N ILE A 86 0.44 -17.38 16.81
CA ILE A 86 -0.98 -17.16 16.61
C ILE A 86 -1.83 -18.21 17.35
N ASP A 87 -2.86 -17.76 18.03
CA ASP A 87 -3.86 -18.56 18.70
C ASP A 87 -5.19 -18.61 17.93
N GLU A 88 -6.23 -19.21 18.50
CA GLU A 88 -7.55 -19.32 17.89
C GLU A 88 -8.18 -17.93 17.64
N GLU A 89 -7.99 -16.97 18.54
CA GLU A 89 -8.49 -15.61 18.38
C GLU A 89 -7.80 -14.92 17.19
N GLY A 90 -6.49 -15.02 17.10
CA GLY A 90 -5.71 -14.49 15.97
C GLY A 90 -6.08 -15.12 14.64
N LEU A 91 -6.33 -16.44 14.59
CA LEU A 91 -6.79 -17.13 13.38
C LEU A 91 -8.19 -16.64 12.95
N SER A 92 -9.10 -16.44 13.90
CA SER A 92 -10.42 -15.85 13.62
C SER A 92 -10.29 -14.43 13.05
N LEU A 93 -9.33 -13.63 13.55
CA LEU A 93 -9.04 -12.31 13.01
C LEU A 93 -8.48 -12.37 11.58
N LEU A 94 -7.58 -13.31 11.27
CA LEU A 94 -7.08 -13.49 9.90
C LEU A 94 -8.20 -13.71 8.88
N ASP A 95 -9.20 -14.53 9.23
CA ASP A 95 -10.35 -14.77 8.35
C ASP A 95 -11.27 -13.54 8.23
N SER A 96 -11.46 -12.78 9.32
CA SER A 96 -12.32 -11.60 9.34
C SER A 96 -11.69 -10.38 8.65
N LEU A 97 -10.35 -10.29 8.65
CA LEU A 97 -9.57 -9.22 8.06
C LEU A 97 -9.02 -9.59 6.67
N ASP A 98 -9.81 -10.33 5.89
CA ASP A 98 -9.37 -10.70 4.55
C ASP A 98 -9.48 -9.55 3.54
N PHE A 99 -8.58 -9.55 2.56
CA PHE A 99 -8.45 -8.48 1.58
C PHE A 99 -9.57 -8.53 0.54
N GLU A 100 -10.12 -7.36 0.22
CA GLU A 100 -11.08 -7.16 -0.86
C GLU A 100 -10.46 -6.25 -1.93
N GLY A 101 -10.65 -6.60 -3.20
CA GLY A 101 -10.24 -5.71 -4.30
C GLY A 101 -8.76 -5.70 -4.65
N THR A 102 -7.96 -6.59 -4.07
CA THR A 102 -6.56 -6.82 -4.43
C THR A 102 -6.36 -8.11 -5.21
N ASP A 103 -5.14 -8.35 -5.69
CA ASP A 103 -4.78 -9.56 -6.40
C ASP A 103 -4.68 -10.76 -5.45
N ARG A 104 -5.73 -11.56 -5.44
CA ARG A 104 -5.90 -12.71 -4.53
C ARG A 104 -4.71 -13.67 -4.55
N LYS A 105 -4.11 -13.88 -5.73
CA LYS A 105 -2.94 -14.78 -5.87
C LYS A 105 -1.77 -14.35 -5.00
N PHE A 106 -1.43 -13.06 -4.96
CA PHE A 106 -0.34 -12.54 -4.13
C PHE A 106 -0.66 -12.59 -2.64
N VAL A 107 -1.90 -12.28 -2.25
CA VAL A 107 -2.33 -12.39 -0.84
C VAL A 107 -2.19 -13.81 -0.34
N LEU A 108 -2.75 -14.78 -1.07
CA LEU A 108 -2.67 -16.19 -0.70
C LEU A 108 -1.24 -16.72 -0.68
N MET A 109 -0.39 -16.28 -1.63
CA MET A 109 1.00 -16.66 -1.65
C MET A 109 1.73 -16.25 -0.36
N VAL A 110 1.51 -15.02 0.11
CA VAL A 110 2.06 -14.55 1.38
C VAL A 110 1.49 -15.35 2.56
N ASP A 111 0.18 -15.55 2.60
CA ASP A 111 -0.46 -16.31 3.69
C ASP A 111 0.13 -17.73 3.84
N ILE A 112 0.57 -18.35 2.74
CA ILE A 112 1.03 -19.73 2.71
C ILE A 112 2.54 -19.87 2.88
N PHE A 113 3.33 -18.94 2.28
CA PHE A 113 4.77 -19.09 2.12
C PHE A 113 5.63 -18.06 2.85
N SER A 114 5.07 -17.31 3.82
CA SER A 114 5.83 -16.29 4.54
C SER A 114 6.95 -16.84 5.39
N SER A 115 8.07 -16.13 5.44
CA SER A 115 9.23 -16.44 6.27
C SER A 115 9.55 -15.32 7.29
N SER A 116 8.71 -14.30 7.39
CA SER A 116 8.69 -13.30 8.47
C SER A 116 7.27 -12.81 8.74
N GLY A 117 7.10 -12.13 9.88
CA GLY A 117 5.84 -11.56 10.33
C GLY A 117 5.34 -12.15 11.63
N ASN A 118 4.58 -11.35 12.37
CA ASN A 118 4.15 -11.70 13.73
C ASN A 118 2.66 -11.44 13.95
N TYR A 119 2.06 -12.17 14.87
CA TYR A 119 0.82 -11.80 15.52
C TYR A 119 1.13 -10.97 16.76
N ILE A 120 0.60 -9.75 16.83
CA ILE A 120 0.88 -8.78 17.89
C ILE A 120 -0.43 -8.26 18.46
N VAL A 121 -0.56 -8.33 19.79
CA VAL A 121 -1.66 -7.72 20.54
C VAL A 121 -1.14 -6.51 21.30
N VAL A 122 -1.81 -5.37 21.16
CA VAL A 122 -1.44 -4.08 21.77
C VAL A 122 -2.50 -3.69 22.79
N GLU A 123 -2.11 -3.60 24.07
CA GLU A 123 -3.00 -3.27 25.19
C GLU A 123 -2.70 -1.91 25.84
N GLU A 124 -1.60 -1.24 25.43
CA GLU A 124 -1.15 0.05 25.95
C GLU A 124 -0.38 0.82 24.88
N ASP A 125 -0.04 2.07 25.15
CA ASP A 125 0.73 2.89 24.23
C ASP A 125 2.05 2.21 23.88
N THR A 126 2.22 1.88 22.61
CA THR A 126 3.32 1.06 22.12
C THR A 126 3.97 1.69 20.88
N THR A 127 5.28 1.64 20.80
CA THR A 127 6.03 2.00 19.60
C THR A 127 6.80 0.79 19.09
N LEU A 128 6.57 0.42 17.84
CA LEU A 128 7.25 -0.68 17.15
C LEU A 128 7.94 -0.16 15.90
N ILE A 129 9.21 -0.48 15.75
CA ILE A 129 9.99 -0.25 14.54
C ILE A 129 10.36 -1.61 13.99
N VAL A 130 9.96 -1.88 12.75
CA VAL A 130 10.21 -3.14 12.06
C VAL A 130 11.01 -2.82 10.80
N ASP A 131 12.24 -3.28 10.72
CA ASP A 131 13.20 -3.05 9.64
C ASP A 131 13.81 -4.34 9.09
N GLU A 132 13.54 -5.47 9.75
CA GLU A 132 13.95 -6.79 9.31
C GLU A 132 12.77 -7.53 8.64
N PHE A 133 12.85 -7.68 7.33
CA PHE A 133 11.85 -8.38 6.51
C PHE A 133 12.48 -9.48 5.68
N SER A 134 11.77 -10.57 5.48
CA SER A 134 12.08 -11.54 4.42
C SER A 134 11.45 -11.12 3.09
N GLN A 135 11.56 -12.00 2.07
CA GLN A 135 10.90 -11.77 0.78
C GLN A 135 9.36 -11.78 0.90
N TYR A 136 8.84 -12.57 1.83
CA TYR A 136 7.40 -12.68 2.10
C TYR A 136 7.14 -12.45 3.58
N ASP A 137 6.34 -11.43 3.89
CA ASP A 137 6.04 -11.01 5.25
C ASP A 137 4.54 -11.03 5.52
N ASN A 138 4.11 -11.69 6.60
CA ASN A 138 2.70 -11.78 6.98
C ASN A 138 2.51 -11.33 8.42
N MET A 139 1.97 -10.14 8.63
CA MET A 139 1.80 -9.54 9.94
C MET A 139 0.32 -9.33 10.26
N LEU A 140 -0.07 -9.70 11.47
CA LEU A 140 -1.39 -9.45 12.05
C LEU A 140 -1.26 -8.68 13.34
N ILE A 141 -2.03 -7.59 13.49
CA ILE A 141 -1.98 -6.74 14.69
C ILE A 141 -3.41 -6.49 15.19
N ASP A 142 -3.62 -6.70 16.48
CA ASP A 142 -4.84 -6.35 17.20
C ASP A 142 -4.56 -5.22 18.19
N VAL A 143 -4.94 -3.99 17.83
CA VAL A 143 -4.79 -2.82 18.71
C VAL A 143 -6.03 -2.72 19.59
N ARG A 144 -5.95 -3.30 20.80
CA ARG A 144 -7.07 -3.38 21.74
C ARG A 144 -7.27 -2.11 22.52
N ARG A 145 -6.18 -1.46 22.91
CA ARG A 145 -6.20 -0.20 23.69
C ARG A 145 -4.95 0.62 23.43
N GLY A 146 -5.04 1.92 23.76
CA GLY A 146 -3.93 2.85 23.65
C GLY A 146 -3.61 3.20 22.18
N THR A 147 -2.41 3.66 21.98
CA THR A 147 -1.90 4.10 20.68
C THR A 147 -0.77 3.19 20.21
N LEU A 148 -0.92 2.61 19.04
CA LEU A 148 0.20 1.95 18.35
C LEU A 148 0.89 2.94 17.41
N ASN A 149 2.18 3.20 17.63
CA ASN A 149 3.06 3.83 16.65
C ASN A 149 3.85 2.71 15.94
N LEU A 150 3.51 2.41 14.70
CA LEU A 150 4.17 1.37 13.92
C LEU A 150 4.94 1.98 12.76
N VAL A 151 6.24 1.74 12.73
CA VAL A 151 7.11 2.11 11.62
C VAL A 151 7.62 0.85 10.96
N ARG A 152 7.36 0.71 9.66
CA ARG A 152 7.85 -0.41 8.84
C ARG A 152 8.78 0.15 7.76
N TYR A 153 10.04 -0.29 7.79
CA TYR A 153 11.05 0.12 6.84
C TYR A 153 11.51 -1.08 6.01
N VAL A 154 10.90 -1.23 4.84
CA VAL A 154 11.19 -2.28 3.88
C VAL A 154 12.18 -1.75 2.85
N GLU A 155 13.42 -2.22 2.88
CA GLU A 155 14.47 -1.84 1.95
C GLU A 155 15.07 -3.09 1.29
N ARG A 156 14.50 -3.50 0.14
CA ARG A 156 14.81 -4.79 -0.52
C ARG A 156 14.65 -4.70 -2.04
N PRO A 157 15.35 -5.60 -2.80
CA PRO A 157 15.08 -5.77 -4.23
C PRO A 157 13.73 -6.46 -4.49
N PHE A 158 13.34 -7.40 -3.63
CA PHE A 158 12.08 -8.14 -3.73
C PHE A 158 11.36 -8.17 -2.39
N PHE A 159 10.06 -7.90 -2.44
CA PHE A 159 9.21 -7.98 -1.26
C PHE A 159 7.74 -8.17 -1.67
N ILE A 160 7.05 -9.10 -1.02
CA ILE A 160 5.59 -9.18 -1.04
C ILE A 160 5.11 -9.37 0.40
N GLY A 161 4.24 -8.48 0.88
CA GLY A 161 3.80 -8.51 2.27
C GLY A 161 2.31 -8.32 2.45
N ASN A 162 1.75 -8.97 3.47
CA ASN A 162 0.42 -8.74 4.01
C ASN A 162 0.52 -8.13 5.40
N LEU A 163 -0.12 -6.99 5.62
CA LEU A 163 -0.30 -6.39 6.93
C LEU A 163 -1.79 -6.25 7.21
N ARG A 164 -2.28 -6.92 8.26
CA ARG A 164 -3.65 -6.83 8.72
C ARG A 164 -3.68 -6.19 10.10
N ILE A 165 -4.51 -5.16 10.28
CA ILE A 165 -4.64 -4.46 11.56
C ILE A 165 -6.12 -4.31 11.92
N LEU A 166 -6.49 -4.76 13.11
CA LEU A 166 -7.73 -4.38 13.76
C LEU A 166 -7.44 -3.24 14.73
N VAL A 167 -8.11 -2.11 14.58
CA VAL A 167 -8.07 -1.00 15.54
C VAL A 167 -9.40 -0.99 16.27
N ARG A 168 -9.37 -1.42 17.53
CA ARG A 168 -10.58 -1.56 18.34
C ARG A 168 -11.10 -0.19 18.80
N GLN A 169 -12.27 -0.21 19.41
CA GLN A 169 -12.95 1.00 19.90
C GLN A 169 -12.01 1.84 20.80
N ASP A 170 -12.04 3.15 20.60
CA ASP A 170 -11.24 4.16 21.32
C ASP A 170 -9.71 4.01 21.17
N ALA A 171 -9.22 3.01 20.42
CA ALA A 171 -7.80 2.83 20.16
C ALA A 171 -7.28 3.74 19.03
N ALA A 172 -5.97 3.92 18.96
CA ALA A 172 -5.35 4.73 17.92
C ALA A 172 -4.19 4.02 17.21
N LEU A 173 -4.00 4.34 15.92
CA LEU A 173 -2.92 3.84 15.09
C LEU A 173 -2.22 4.99 14.38
N ASN A 174 -0.90 5.09 14.54
CA ASN A 174 -0.03 5.86 13.68
C ASN A 174 0.88 4.88 12.92
N LEU A 175 0.67 4.77 11.61
CA LEU A 175 1.39 3.83 10.75
C LEU A 175 2.27 4.58 9.75
N TYR A 176 3.54 4.20 9.67
CA TYR A 176 4.50 4.67 8.69
C TYR A 176 5.06 3.47 7.94
N ASN A 177 4.79 3.37 6.64
CA ASN A 177 5.35 2.33 5.79
C ASN A 177 6.32 2.97 4.79
N LEU A 178 7.56 2.55 4.79
CA LEU A 178 8.57 2.96 3.83
C LEU A 178 8.93 1.76 2.96
N TYR A 179 8.59 1.82 1.67
CA TYR A 179 8.86 0.77 0.69
C TYR A 179 9.94 1.24 -0.28
N ILE A 180 11.18 0.85 0.01
CA ILE A 180 12.36 1.26 -0.75
C ILE A 180 12.87 0.09 -1.58
N GLY A 181 12.66 0.15 -2.90
CA GLY A 181 13.20 -0.84 -3.81
C GLY A 181 14.70 -0.62 -4.05
N LYS A 182 15.48 -1.66 -3.80
CA LYS A 182 16.92 -1.71 -4.11
C LYS A 182 17.16 -2.42 -5.44
N GLU A 183 18.26 -2.10 -6.09
CA GLU A 183 18.75 -2.94 -7.17
C GLU A 183 19.26 -4.27 -6.56
N PRO A 184 19.01 -5.43 -7.20
CA PRO A 184 19.52 -6.70 -6.74
C PRO A 184 21.06 -6.72 -6.71
N GLU A 185 21.65 -7.32 -5.68
CA GLU A 185 23.08 -7.55 -5.61
C GLU A 185 23.54 -8.66 -6.59
N GLU A 186 24.85 -8.77 -6.86
CA GLU A 186 25.38 -9.79 -7.80
C GLU A 186 24.93 -11.23 -7.47
N GLN A 187 24.72 -11.52 -6.20
CA GLN A 187 24.26 -12.83 -5.72
C GLN A 187 22.73 -13.04 -5.90
N GLU A 188 21.99 -11.97 -6.13
CA GLU A 188 20.53 -11.93 -6.28
C GLU A 188 20.08 -11.72 -7.74
N GLN A 189 20.95 -11.94 -8.73
CA GLN A 189 20.69 -11.64 -10.16
C GLN A 189 19.45 -12.34 -10.73
N ASN A 190 18.95 -13.38 -10.08
CA ASN A 190 17.74 -14.09 -10.47
C ASN A 190 16.49 -13.65 -9.71
N VAL A 191 16.56 -12.55 -8.94
CA VAL A 191 15.42 -12.03 -8.19
C VAL A 191 14.85 -10.82 -8.93
N SER A 192 13.54 -10.82 -9.14
CA SER A 192 12.87 -9.68 -9.74
C SER A 192 12.97 -8.45 -8.83
N ASN A 193 13.23 -7.29 -9.43
CA ASN A 193 13.18 -6.01 -8.71
C ASN A 193 11.71 -5.57 -8.56
N PHE A 194 11.04 -6.14 -7.55
CA PHE A 194 9.59 -6.06 -7.40
C PHE A 194 9.18 -5.96 -5.93
N LEU A 195 8.43 -4.93 -5.58
CA LEU A 195 7.79 -4.79 -4.28
C LEU A 195 6.28 -4.81 -4.45
N SER A 196 5.58 -5.52 -3.57
CA SER A 196 4.12 -5.50 -3.49
C SER A 196 3.67 -5.56 -2.03
N SER A 197 2.99 -4.53 -1.57
CA SER A 197 2.44 -4.49 -0.21
C SER A 197 0.93 -4.55 -0.24
N ASN A 198 0.34 -5.38 0.63
CA ASN A 198 -1.08 -5.39 0.90
C ASN A 198 -1.28 -4.97 2.36
N VAL A 199 -1.90 -3.84 2.58
CA VAL A 199 -2.25 -3.32 3.91
C VAL A 199 -3.76 -3.32 4.04
N PHE A 200 -4.28 -3.90 5.11
CA PHE A 200 -5.70 -3.89 5.41
C PHE A 200 -5.95 -3.48 6.87
N ILE A 201 -6.75 -2.44 7.05
CA ILE A 201 -7.10 -1.91 8.36
C ILE A 201 -8.62 -2.01 8.54
N HIS A 202 -9.04 -2.58 9.65
CA HIS A 202 -10.42 -2.56 10.11
C HIS A 202 -10.50 -1.70 11.36
N ALA A 203 -11.28 -0.62 11.30
CA ALA A 203 -11.41 0.37 12.35
C ALA A 203 -12.81 0.32 12.97
N LEU A 204 -12.88 0.33 14.31
CA LEU A 204 -14.11 0.31 15.08
C LEU A 204 -14.39 1.66 15.72
N ASP A 205 -15.52 1.79 16.46
CA ASP A 205 -16.05 3.05 16.98
C ASP A 205 -14.98 3.93 17.65
N HIS A 206 -15.02 5.24 17.37
CA HIS A 206 -14.17 6.29 17.96
C HIS A 206 -12.66 6.13 17.78
N SER A 207 -12.23 5.21 16.91
CA SER A 207 -10.80 4.97 16.65
C SER A 207 -10.17 6.11 15.83
N LYS A 208 -8.85 6.29 16.00
CA LYS A 208 -8.08 7.33 15.30
C LYS A 208 -6.93 6.71 14.53
N ILE A 209 -6.93 6.91 13.22
CA ILE A 209 -5.95 6.30 12.33
C ILE A 209 -5.20 7.39 11.54
N LYS A 210 -3.88 7.36 11.60
CA LYS A 210 -3.00 8.14 10.73
C LYS A 210 -2.06 7.21 10.02
N VAL A 211 -1.98 7.32 8.69
CA VAL A 211 -1.10 6.50 7.87
C VAL A 211 -0.26 7.41 6.97
N LYS A 212 1.02 7.11 6.87
CA LYS A 212 1.93 7.70 5.89
C LYS A 212 2.72 6.60 5.22
N ASP A 213 2.52 6.48 3.92
CA ASP A 213 3.25 5.54 3.10
C ASP A 213 4.24 6.28 2.22
N PHE A 214 5.42 5.69 1.99
CA PHE A 214 6.42 6.22 1.09
C PHE A 214 6.93 5.13 0.14
N TYR A 215 6.76 5.36 -1.16
CA TYR A 215 7.16 4.46 -2.22
C TYR A 215 8.29 5.05 -3.03
N PHE A 216 9.43 4.37 -3.04
CA PHE A 216 10.59 4.78 -3.84
C PHE A 216 11.37 3.58 -4.38
N GLY A 217 11.84 3.71 -5.60
CA GLY A 217 12.71 2.70 -6.22
C GLY A 217 12.01 1.40 -6.56
N GLY A 218 12.80 0.40 -6.95
CA GLY A 218 12.28 -0.85 -7.52
C GLY A 218 11.82 -0.67 -8.98
N LYS A 219 11.88 -1.74 -9.79
CA LYS A 219 11.34 -1.68 -11.15
C LYS A 219 9.82 -1.49 -11.12
N ILE A 220 9.15 -2.22 -10.24
CA ILE A 220 7.74 -2.04 -9.90
C ILE A 220 7.61 -2.02 -8.38
N ASN A 221 7.04 -0.94 -7.85
CA ASN A 221 6.72 -0.77 -6.45
C ASN A 221 5.21 -0.58 -6.32
N ALA A 222 4.52 -1.66 -5.94
CA ALA A 222 3.07 -1.71 -5.90
C ALA A 222 2.53 -1.69 -4.47
N GLY A 223 1.37 -1.09 -4.27
CA GLY A 223 0.69 -1.06 -2.99
C GLY A 223 -0.82 -1.19 -3.13
N TYR A 224 -1.39 -2.05 -2.31
CA TYR A 224 -2.81 -2.05 -2.02
C TYR A 224 -3.01 -1.64 -0.56
N PHE A 225 -3.82 -0.65 -0.35
CA PHE A 225 -4.25 -0.19 0.96
C PHE A 225 -5.77 -0.23 1.03
N GLY A 226 -6.32 -1.04 1.92
CA GLY A 226 -7.76 -1.13 2.18
C GLY A 226 -8.07 -0.76 3.62
N MET A 227 -9.10 0.07 3.83
CA MET A 227 -9.57 0.43 5.15
C MET A 227 -11.09 0.30 5.23
N LYS A 228 -11.58 -0.46 6.21
CA LYS A 228 -12.99 -0.53 6.57
C LYS A 228 -13.23 0.29 7.85
N LEU A 229 -14.01 1.37 7.72
CA LEU A 229 -14.47 2.19 8.83
C LEU A 229 -15.83 1.62 9.30
N ASN A 230 -15.76 0.55 10.13
CA ASN A 230 -16.94 -0.17 10.61
C ASN A 230 -17.33 0.26 12.03
N GLY A 231 -17.30 1.54 12.28
CA GLY A 231 -17.68 2.17 13.53
C GLY A 231 -18.23 3.58 13.31
N GLU A 232 -18.73 4.18 14.36
CA GLU A 232 -19.15 5.58 14.41
C GLU A 232 -17.99 6.47 14.83
N ASP A 233 -17.97 7.71 14.35
CA ASP A 233 -17.01 8.76 14.74
C ASP A 233 -15.53 8.33 14.62
N ILE A 234 -15.20 7.65 13.53
CA ILE A 234 -13.83 7.25 13.22
C ILE A 234 -13.12 8.42 12.51
N GLN A 235 -11.86 8.65 12.87
CA GLN A 235 -11.02 9.68 12.26
C GLN A 235 -9.85 9.00 11.52
N ALA A 236 -9.84 9.06 10.18
CA ALA A 236 -8.84 8.43 9.34
C ALA A 236 -8.16 9.44 8.40
N ASP A 237 -6.84 9.65 8.56
CA ASP A 237 -6.03 10.50 7.69
C ASP A 237 -4.89 9.67 7.08
N VAL A 238 -4.93 9.48 5.77
CA VAL A 238 -4.00 8.64 5.01
C VAL A 238 -3.24 9.48 3.99
N ARG A 239 -1.93 9.50 4.08
CA ARG A 239 -1.07 10.33 3.22
C ARG A 239 -0.02 9.50 2.51
N PRO A 240 -0.32 9.01 1.31
CA PRO A 240 0.65 8.34 0.46
C PRO A 240 1.62 9.34 -0.17
N TYR A 241 2.91 9.05 -0.07
CA TYR A 241 3.97 9.75 -0.78
C TYR A 241 4.63 8.80 -1.78
N TYR A 242 4.94 9.28 -2.97
CA TYR A 242 5.68 8.50 -3.95
C TYR A 242 6.74 9.35 -4.65
N LEU A 243 7.87 8.70 -4.93
CA LEU A 243 8.99 9.29 -5.66
C LEU A 243 9.46 8.28 -6.71
N ALA A 244 9.31 8.63 -7.98
CA ALA A 244 9.63 7.74 -9.09
C ALA A 244 10.64 8.38 -10.05
N ASN A 245 11.63 7.61 -10.50
CA ASN A 245 12.65 8.06 -11.43
C ASN A 245 13.04 6.93 -12.40
N LYS A 246 13.97 7.19 -13.30
CA LYS A 246 14.40 6.24 -14.34
C LYS A 246 13.20 5.76 -15.16
N ASP A 247 12.97 4.45 -15.22
CA ASP A 247 11.81 3.82 -15.83
C ASP A 247 10.98 3.01 -14.80
N ASN A 248 11.08 3.41 -13.53
CA ASN A 248 10.38 2.78 -12.42
C ASN A 248 8.87 3.02 -12.51
N VAL A 249 8.12 2.05 -11.99
CA VAL A 249 6.66 2.13 -11.92
C VAL A 249 6.22 2.06 -10.46
N VAL A 250 5.42 3.04 -10.04
CA VAL A 250 4.67 2.98 -8.78
C VAL A 250 3.20 2.75 -9.12
N ASP A 251 2.61 1.67 -8.60
CA ASP A 251 1.22 1.28 -8.87
C ASP A 251 0.48 1.06 -7.57
N ILE A 252 -0.30 2.04 -7.13
CA ILE A 252 -0.92 2.05 -5.82
C ILE A 252 -2.44 2.22 -5.88
N LEU A 253 -3.13 1.48 -5.02
CA LEU A 253 -4.57 1.56 -4.82
C LEU A 253 -4.88 1.85 -3.36
N TYR A 254 -5.61 2.90 -3.09
CA TYR A 254 -6.16 3.26 -1.79
C TYR A 254 -7.67 3.13 -1.82
N PHE A 255 -8.19 2.27 -0.95
CA PHE A 255 -9.61 1.99 -0.81
C PHE A 255 -10.07 2.26 0.62
N MET A 256 -11.10 3.07 0.79
CA MET A 256 -11.70 3.38 2.09
C MET A 256 -13.21 3.22 2.01
N ARG A 257 -13.80 2.41 2.91
CA ARG A 257 -15.23 2.14 2.96
C ARG A 257 -15.83 2.53 4.30
N PHE A 258 -16.93 3.25 4.25
CA PHE A 258 -17.65 3.76 5.41
C PHE A 258 -18.93 2.95 5.61
N TYR A 259 -19.07 2.36 6.79
CA TYR A 259 -20.22 1.53 7.15
C TYR A 259 -21.22 2.24 8.07
N LYS A 260 -20.74 3.14 8.93
CA LYS A 260 -21.53 3.84 9.94
C LYS A 260 -21.32 5.36 9.89
N GLN A 261 -22.09 6.06 10.70
CA GLN A 261 -22.21 7.52 10.68
C GLN A 261 -21.03 8.27 11.30
N LYS A 262 -20.94 9.59 11.00
CA LYS A 262 -20.06 10.59 11.63
C LYS A 262 -18.57 10.35 11.48
N SER A 263 -18.16 9.48 10.58
CA SER A 263 -16.75 9.24 10.36
C SER A 263 -16.14 10.21 9.36
N TYR A 264 -14.90 10.60 9.62
CA TYR A 264 -14.05 11.37 8.72
C TYR A 264 -13.01 10.47 8.07
N GLY A 265 -12.84 10.59 6.75
CA GLY A 265 -11.83 9.88 6.01
C GLY A 265 -11.17 10.75 4.95
N ASN A 266 -9.85 10.83 4.98
CA ASN A 266 -9.07 11.58 4.03
C ASN A 266 -7.95 10.73 3.42
N VAL A 267 -7.77 10.81 2.08
CA VAL A 267 -6.61 10.28 1.37
C VAL A 267 -5.96 11.41 0.57
N ASP A 268 -4.86 11.97 1.07
CA ASP A 268 -4.13 13.07 0.42
C ASP A 268 -2.76 12.58 -0.08
N SER A 269 -2.70 12.20 -1.36
CA SER A 269 -1.50 11.66 -2.00
C SER A 269 -0.67 12.75 -2.66
N LYS A 270 0.66 12.70 -2.43
CA LYS A 270 1.62 13.62 -3.04
C LYS A 270 2.81 12.86 -3.62
N GLY A 271 3.26 13.29 -4.79
CA GLY A 271 4.42 12.63 -5.36
C GLY A 271 5.13 13.40 -6.44
N VAL A 272 6.30 12.89 -6.77
CA VAL A 272 7.21 13.48 -7.75
C VAL A 272 7.67 12.39 -8.73
N LEU A 273 7.66 12.76 -10.02
CA LEU A 273 8.07 11.88 -11.10
C LEU A 273 9.17 12.54 -11.93
N ALA A 274 10.25 11.79 -12.16
CA ALA A 274 11.37 12.17 -13.01
C ALA A 274 11.59 11.14 -14.14
N ASP A 275 12.39 11.49 -15.12
CA ASP A 275 12.82 10.67 -16.26
C ASP A 275 11.65 10.07 -17.04
N LYS A 276 11.61 8.73 -17.20
CA LYS A 276 10.57 7.97 -17.90
C LYS A 276 9.67 7.19 -16.95
N SER A 277 9.69 7.57 -15.68
CA SER A 277 8.92 6.88 -14.64
C SER A 277 7.42 6.99 -14.87
N LYS A 278 6.71 6.04 -14.27
CA LYS A 278 5.25 5.99 -14.34
C LYS A 278 4.64 5.78 -12.96
N VAL A 279 3.57 6.52 -12.68
CA VAL A 279 2.75 6.29 -11.49
C VAL A 279 1.31 6.00 -11.91
N VAL A 280 0.72 4.98 -11.33
CA VAL A 280 -0.71 4.66 -11.42
C VAL A 280 -1.28 4.78 -10.01
N PHE A 281 -2.02 5.84 -9.77
CA PHE A 281 -2.72 6.06 -8.50
C PHE A 281 -4.20 5.77 -8.67
N ARG A 282 -4.74 4.88 -7.86
CA ARG A 282 -6.18 4.62 -7.78
C ARG A 282 -6.65 4.92 -6.38
N GLY A 283 -7.73 5.66 -6.27
CA GLY A 283 -8.34 5.94 -4.99
C GLY A 283 -9.84 5.68 -5.06
N ILE A 284 -10.37 4.99 -4.07
CA ILE A 284 -11.78 4.64 -3.99
C ILE A 284 -12.30 5.01 -2.62
N MET A 285 -13.27 5.91 -2.60
CA MET A 285 -14.09 6.22 -1.43
C MET A 285 -15.47 5.60 -1.64
N ASP A 286 -15.90 4.77 -0.71
CA ASP A 286 -17.13 4.00 -0.80
C ASP A 286 -17.99 4.23 0.46
N ILE A 287 -19.06 5.01 0.32
CA ILE A 287 -19.96 5.41 1.41
C ILE A 287 -21.25 4.63 1.28
N LEU A 288 -21.46 3.69 2.19
CA LEU A 288 -22.61 2.80 2.15
C LEU A 288 -23.88 3.49 2.70
N SER A 289 -25.03 2.97 2.30
CA SER A 289 -26.33 3.41 2.87
C SER A 289 -26.34 3.23 4.40
N GLY A 290 -26.78 4.26 5.13
CA GLY A 290 -26.75 4.33 6.60
C GLY A 290 -25.51 5.00 7.18
N ALA A 291 -24.46 5.26 6.39
CA ALA A 291 -23.27 6.00 6.79
C ALA A 291 -23.50 7.53 6.72
N LYS A 292 -24.42 8.03 7.53
CA LYS A 292 -24.82 9.44 7.57
C LYS A 292 -23.74 10.33 8.18
N GLU A 293 -23.75 11.61 7.82
CA GLU A 293 -22.83 12.61 8.38
C GLU A 293 -21.35 12.23 8.16
N VAL A 294 -21.06 11.40 7.16
CA VAL A 294 -19.68 11.08 6.77
C VAL A 294 -19.08 12.23 6.00
N GLU A 295 -17.81 12.53 6.29
CA GLU A 295 -17.00 13.46 5.54
C GLU A 295 -15.82 12.68 4.91
N ALA A 296 -15.78 12.60 3.56
CA ALA A 296 -14.82 11.79 2.81
C ALA A 296 -14.11 12.61 1.74
N HIS A 297 -12.79 12.72 1.84
CA HIS A 297 -11.97 13.49 0.91
C HIS A 297 -10.88 12.64 0.28
N GLN A 298 -10.64 12.87 -1.02
CA GLN A 298 -9.55 12.24 -1.73
C GLN A 298 -8.85 13.26 -2.63
N SER A 299 -7.53 13.34 -2.53
CA SER A 299 -6.72 14.13 -3.43
C SER A 299 -5.47 13.39 -3.89
N ASN A 300 -5.02 13.69 -5.12
CA ASN A 300 -3.73 13.24 -5.63
C ASN A 300 -3.03 14.39 -6.36
N HIS A 301 -1.84 14.74 -5.89
CA HIS A 301 -1.03 15.81 -6.45
C HIS A 301 0.31 15.25 -6.95
N ALA A 302 0.50 15.22 -8.27
CA ALA A 302 1.71 14.73 -8.91
C ALA A 302 2.52 15.89 -9.50
N THR A 303 3.78 16.03 -9.11
CA THR A 303 4.72 16.97 -9.70
C THR A 303 5.61 16.26 -10.71
N LEU A 304 5.61 16.71 -11.95
CA LEU A 304 6.39 16.15 -13.05
C LEU A 304 7.67 16.98 -13.23
N ILE A 305 8.83 16.37 -13.06
CA ILE A 305 10.14 17.02 -13.31
C ILE A 305 10.56 16.84 -14.78
N SER A 306 10.08 15.79 -15.42
CA SER A 306 10.48 15.42 -16.78
C SER A 306 9.27 15.23 -17.69
N ASP A 307 9.35 15.68 -18.94
CA ASP A 307 8.29 15.56 -19.95
C ASP A 307 7.92 14.10 -20.28
N ALA A 308 8.85 13.17 -20.10
CA ALA A 308 8.63 11.74 -20.36
C ALA A 308 7.97 10.99 -19.20
N ALA A 309 7.87 11.61 -18.02
CA ALA A 309 7.21 11.04 -16.86
C ALA A 309 5.68 10.98 -17.07
N LYS A 310 5.04 9.96 -16.51
CA LYS A 310 3.61 9.74 -16.73
C LYS A 310 2.89 9.42 -15.42
N VAL A 311 1.78 10.09 -15.18
CA VAL A 311 0.87 9.78 -14.09
C VAL A 311 -0.52 9.45 -14.62
N GLU A 312 -1.10 8.37 -14.11
CA GLU A 312 -2.50 7.99 -14.31
C GLU A 312 -3.20 8.05 -12.96
N ALA A 313 -4.03 9.06 -12.73
CA ALA A 313 -4.86 9.16 -11.54
C ALA A 313 -6.28 8.70 -11.86
N VAL A 314 -6.78 7.75 -11.09
CA VAL A 314 -8.12 7.15 -11.27
C VAL A 314 -8.90 7.26 -9.97
N PRO A 315 -9.44 8.44 -9.64
CA PRO A 315 -10.30 8.60 -8.48
C PRO A 315 -11.68 8.00 -8.73
N SER A 316 -12.25 7.37 -7.70
CA SER A 316 -13.61 6.85 -7.69
C SER A 316 -14.30 7.24 -6.40
N LEU A 317 -15.52 7.76 -6.52
CA LEU A 317 -16.36 8.14 -5.39
C LEU A 317 -17.72 7.43 -5.57
N MET A 318 -18.05 6.54 -4.65
CA MET A 318 -19.27 5.78 -4.63
C MET A 318 -20.06 6.17 -3.39
N VAL A 319 -21.29 6.66 -3.58
CA VAL A 319 -22.08 7.26 -2.53
C VAL A 319 -23.49 6.72 -2.59
N ASP A 320 -23.86 5.90 -1.60
CA ASP A 320 -25.18 5.32 -1.44
C ASP A 320 -25.96 6.01 -0.29
N GLU A 321 -25.47 7.15 0.25
CA GLU A 321 -26.09 7.93 1.31
C GLU A 321 -26.20 9.41 0.89
N ASN A 322 -27.29 10.09 1.28
CA ASN A 322 -27.54 11.47 0.87
C ASN A 322 -26.98 12.52 1.85
N ASP A 323 -26.86 12.16 3.12
CA ASP A 323 -26.43 13.07 4.19
C ASP A 323 -24.91 12.92 4.42
N VAL A 324 -24.11 13.34 3.43
CA VAL A 324 -22.64 13.23 3.46
C VAL A 324 -21.96 14.40 2.78
N ILE A 325 -20.71 14.65 3.13
CA ILE A 325 -19.79 15.55 2.41
C ILE A 325 -18.71 14.71 1.78
N ALA A 326 -18.62 14.73 0.45
CA ALA A 326 -17.63 13.93 -0.24
C ALA A 326 -17.01 14.72 -1.41
N SER A 327 -15.69 14.58 -1.56
CA SER A 327 -14.97 15.23 -2.66
C SER A 327 -13.78 14.40 -3.14
N HIS A 328 -13.46 14.54 -4.43
CA HIS A 328 -12.22 14.05 -4.98
C HIS A 328 -11.53 15.09 -5.87
N ALA A 329 -10.21 15.05 -5.92
CA ALA A 329 -9.40 15.90 -6.78
C ALA A 329 -8.17 15.13 -7.30
N ALA A 330 -7.77 15.42 -8.52
CA ALA A 330 -6.52 14.93 -9.08
C ALA A 330 -5.85 16.05 -9.89
N SER A 331 -4.58 16.26 -9.66
CA SER A 331 -3.78 17.22 -10.42
C SER A 331 -2.42 16.66 -10.79
N SER A 332 -1.94 17.03 -11.96
CA SER A 332 -0.57 16.80 -12.37
C SER A 332 -0.05 18.07 -13.03
N SER A 333 1.10 18.53 -12.60
CA SER A 333 1.72 19.74 -13.13
C SER A 333 3.25 19.63 -13.13
N PRO A 334 3.94 20.36 -14.00
CA PRO A 334 5.37 20.60 -13.79
C PRO A 334 5.61 21.37 -12.48
N VAL A 335 6.85 21.54 -12.11
CA VAL A 335 7.24 22.41 -10.98
C VAL A 335 6.74 23.82 -11.25
N ASP A 336 6.20 24.51 -10.24
CA ASP A 336 5.64 25.85 -10.38
C ASP A 336 6.72 26.86 -10.81
N GLU A 337 6.64 27.32 -12.06
CA GLU A 337 7.59 28.25 -12.66
C GLU A 337 7.65 29.62 -11.93
N ASN A 338 6.52 30.09 -11.38
CA ASN A 338 6.49 31.33 -10.61
C ASN A 338 7.28 31.21 -9.32
N MET A 339 7.17 30.05 -8.66
CA MET A 339 7.92 29.73 -7.44
C MET A 339 9.41 29.55 -7.74
N VAL A 340 9.76 28.92 -8.85
CA VAL A 340 11.15 28.83 -9.34
C VAL A 340 11.69 30.22 -9.61
N PHE A 341 10.98 31.05 -10.38
CA PHE A 341 11.37 32.42 -10.69
C PHE A 341 11.59 33.26 -9.40
N TYR A 342 10.67 33.14 -8.43
CA TYR A 342 10.80 33.84 -7.15
C TYR A 342 12.12 33.47 -6.42
N LEU A 343 12.45 32.18 -6.35
CA LEU A 343 13.68 31.71 -5.76
C LEU A 343 14.92 32.20 -6.53
N MET A 344 14.85 32.23 -7.86
CA MET A 344 15.92 32.77 -8.72
C MET A 344 16.16 34.28 -8.45
N THR A 345 15.11 35.06 -8.20
CA THR A 345 15.27 36.48 -7.82
C THR A 345 15.96 36.69 -6.49
N ARG A 346 16.05 35.65 -5.66
CA ARG A 346 16.80 35.61 -4.39
C ARG A 346 18.21 35.04 -4.54
N GLY A 347 18.67 34.82 -5.78
CA GLY A 347 20.01 34.36 -6.10
C GLY A 347 20.19 32.83 -6.09
N ILE A 348 19.12 32.05 -6.02
CA ILE A 348 19.18 30.58 -6.09
C ILE A 348 19.18 30.18 -7.58
N PRO A 349 20.15 29.37 -8.06
CA PRO A 349 20.14 28.86 -9.42
C PRO A 349 18.87 28.05 -9.73
N GLU A 350 18.39 28.07 -10.98
CA GLU A 350 17.13 27.46 -11.40
C GLU A 350 16.99 26.00 -10.97
N LYS A 351 18.00 25.17 -11.25
CA LYS A 351 17.99 23.76 -10.86
C LYS A 351 17.88 23.57 -9.34
N GLU A 352 18.58 24.42 -8.59
CA GLU A 352 18.54 24.38 -7.12
C GLU A 352 17.17 24.84 -6.59
N ALA A 353 16.58 25.86 -7.23
CA ALA A 353 15.23 26.33 -6.90
C ALA A 353 14.18 25.23 -7.12
N GLN A 354 14.24 24.50 -8.23
CA GLN A 354 13.38 23.33 -8.48
C GLN A 354 13.58 22.25 -7.40
N ASN A 355 14.83 21.95 -7.05
CA ASN A 355 15.14 20.96 -6.01
C ASN A 355 14.56 21.34 -4.64
N VAL A 356 14.64 22.62 -4.27
CA VAL A 356 14.06 23.13 -3.00
C VAL A 356 12.55 22.91 -2.97
N ILE A 357 11.85 23.23 -4.07
CA ILE A 357 10.39 23.05 -4.17
C ILE A 357 10.02 21.57 -4.06
N VAL A 358 10.71 20.70 -4.80
CA VAL A 358 10.47 19.26 -4.77
C VAL A 358 10.72 18.66 -3.38
N LYS A 359 11.83 19.04 -2.72
CA LYS A 359 12.14 18.58 -1.36
C LYS A 359 11.08 19.03 -0.37
N GLY A 360 10.51 20.22 -0.55
CA GLY A 360 9.43 20.77 0.30
C GLY A 360 8.15 19.90 0.32
N ILE A 361 7.87 19.15 -0.77
CA ILE A 361 6.70 18.25 -0.84
C ILE A 361 6.77 17.16 0.25
N PHE A 362 7.98 16.72 0.60
CA PHE A 362 8.21 15.63 1.54
C PHE A 362 8.60 16.10 2.96
N GLU A 363 8.63 17.42 3.22
CA GLU A 363 9.15 17.95 4.49
C GLU A 363 8.36 17.44 5.69
N MET A 364 7.02 17.41 5.60
CA MET A 364 6.18 16.91 6.68
C MET A 364 6.47 15.43 7.01
N LEU A 365 6.68 14.59 5.99
CA LEU A 365 7.03 13.19 6.18
C LEU A 365 8.41 13.06 6.85
N LYS A 366 9.39 13.84 6.39
CA LYS A 366 10.74 13.84 6.94
C LYS A 366 10.78 14.25 8.42
N ASP A 367 10.05 15.30 8.78
CA ASP A 367 10.01 15.81 10.15
C ASP A 367 9.40 14.78 11.12
N GLU A 368 8.35 14.09 10.72
CA GLU A 368 7.77 13.05 11.56
C GLU A 368 8.67 11.81 11.66
N LEU A 369 9.33 11.41 10.57
CA LEU A 369 10.29 10.30 10.57
C LEU A 369 11.57 10.59 11.36
N ALA A 370 11.87 11.85 11.64
CA ALA A 370 12.99 12.24 12.49
C ALA A 370 12.88 11.66 13.90
N ALA A 371 11.67 11.53 14.44
CA ALA A 371 11.41 10.91 15.74
C ALA A 371 11.82 9.42 15.81
N TYR A 372 11.95 8.78 14.65
CA TYR A 372 12.32 7.35 14.51
C TYR A 372 13.72 7.16 13.90
N ASN A 373 14.52 8.22 13.75
CA ASN A 373 15.83 8.21 13.08
C ASN A 373 15.79 7.80 11.59
N LEU A 374 14.65 7.97 10.92
CA LEU A 374 14.45 7.57 9.52
C LEU A 374 14.32 8.75 8.54
N LYS A 375 14.56 9.98 9.00
CA LYS A 375 14.57 11.18 8.14
C LYS A 375 15.51 11.01 6.95
N GLY A 376 16.70 10.45 7.17
CA GLY A 376 17.73 10.23 6.16
C GLY A 376 17.29 9.34 5.01
N VAL A 377 16.37 8.39 5.24
CA VAL A 377 15.84 7.50 4.19
C VAL A 377 15.15 8.29 3.08
N VAL A 378 14.31 9.25 3.45
CA VAL A 378 13.60 10.09 2.47
C VAL A 378 14.56 11.10 1.82
N GLU A 379 15.52 11.64 2.58
CA GLU A 379 16.53 12.57 2.06
C GLU A 379 17.43 11.89 1.02
N ASP A 380 17.89 10.66 1.27
CA ASP A 380 18.69 9.88 0.34
C ASP A 380 17.93 9.55 -0.95
N ALA A 381 16.66 9.17 -0.81
CA ALA A 381 15.78 8.93 -1.97
C ALA A 381 15.64 10.21 -2.83
N LEU A 382 15.38 11.35 -2.20
CA LEU A 382 15.28 12.65 -2.88
C LEU A 382 16.59 13.03 -3.57
N ASN A 383 17.74 12.86 -2.92
CA ASN A 383 19.03 13.18 -3.50
C ASN A 383 19.37 12.32 -4.74
N ARG A 384 18.86 11.08 -4.82
CA ARG A 384 18.99 10.21 -6.01
C ARG A 384 18.16 10.69 -7.21
N VAL A 385 17.15 11.53 -6.99
CA VAL A 385 16.23 12.00 -8.05
C VAL A 385 16.52 13.44 -8.46
N VAL A 386 16.83 14.29 -7.49
CA VAL A 386 16.99 15.74 -7.69
C VAL A 386 18.36 16.29 -7.25
N GLY A 387 19.29 15.42 -6.93
CA GLY A 387 20.67 15.75 -6.51
C GLY A 387 21.61 16.12 -7.67
#